data_cc17ec1644dcfa2cddb7c07bdd5b7cdc
#
_entry.id   cc17ec1644dcfa2cddb7c07bdd5b7cdc
#
_cell.length_a   1.000
_cell.length_b   1.000
_cell.length_c   1.000
_cell.angle_alpha   90.00
_cell.angle_beta   90.00
_cell.angle_gamma   90.00
#
_symmetry.space_group_name_H-M   'P 1'
#
loop_
_entity.id
_entity.type
_entity.pdbx_description
1 polymer ?
#
loop_
_entity_poly.entity_id
_entity_poly.type
_entity_poly.pdbx_seq_one_letter_code
_entity_poly.pdbx_strand_id
1 'polypeptide(L)'
;VITRSDVIGGASVHLLDLASGVQEAGHEVIIVVGGEGVFIERAKDRGLACVSANHLVRPLSVINDFRCYLELKRIVSAWKPDLIHAHSSKAGIIGRLVAKKLSVPCLFTAHGWAFTEGVSASRRFLYRWIERAVANLANKIITVSDYDRLLALRSGVGSADLIVTIHNGMPSVEDSSATKVASEITRLIMVARFDAPKDHAFLVRALASLTRNDWAMEFVGDGPTMSKVKQLVAELDLADKIFFPGACSDVSERLSRSDVFCLISNWEGLPLTVLEAMRSGLPVIASGVGGVPEAVKQQETGILVAKHDHEGLVYALDALIGSRELRSKMGILGKSRFSSDFTFELMLQRTITVYSEVVKV
;
A
#
# COMPACT_ATOMS: atom_id res chain seq x y z
N VAL A 1 7.08 16.87 -3.34
CA VAL A 1 6.32 15.69 -2.88
C VAL A 1 5.53 16.05 -1.63
N ILE A 2 4.26 15.68 -1.54
CA ILE A 2 3.34 16.10 -0.45
C ILE A 2 2.63 14.87 0.10
N THR A 3 2.67 14.67 1.43
CA THR A 3 1.95 13.62 2.15
C THR A 3 1.75 13.99 3.63
N ARG A 4 1.31 13.06 4.44
CA ARG A 4 0.98 13.18 5.85
C ARG A 4 1.96 12.38 6.72
N SER A 5 2.31 12.86 7.92
CA SER A 5 3.40 12.30 8.78
C SER A 5 2.98 11.38 9.92
N ASP A 6 1.71 11.37 10.31
CA ASP A 6 1.22 10.75 11.56
C ASP A 6 1.18 9.22 11.57
N VAL A 7 1.31 8.58 10.41
CA VAL A 7 1.24 7.12 10.29
C VAL A 7 2.16 6.64 9.16
N ILE A 8 2.93 5.62 9.43
CA ILE A 8 3.66 4.87 8.40
C ILE A 8 2.74 3.77 7.85
N GLY A 9 2.41 3.88 6.59
CA GLY A 9 1.66 2.90 5.82
C GLY A 9 2.27 2.73 4.44
N GLY A 10 1.69 1.90 3.59
CA GLY A 10 2.23 1.62 2.25
C GLY A 10 2.55 2.86 1.42
N ALA A 11 1.66 3.86 1.42
CA ALA A 11 1.90 5.13 0.72
C ALA A 11 3.09 5.91 1.29
N SER A 12 3.32 5.85 2.61
CA SER A 12 4.46 6.53 3.26
C SER A 12 5.78 5.83 2.95
N VAL A 13 5.80 4.49 2.94
CA VAL A 13 6.97 3.69 2.55
C VAL A 13 7.32 3.96 1.09
N HIS A 14 6.34 3.83 0.19
CA HIS A 14 6.49 4.15 -1.23
C HIS A 14 7.09 5.54 -1.45
N LEU A 15 6.60 6.56 -0.72
CA LEU A 15 7.09 7.91 -0.86
C LEU A 15 8.54 8.06 -0.41
N LEU A 16 8.92 7.46 0.72
CA LEU A 16 10.30 7.52 1.21
C LEU A 16 11.26 6.83 0.22
N ASP A 17 10.88 5.66 -0.29
CA ASP A 17 11.69 4.93 -1.27
C ASP A 17 11.81 5.74 -2.57
N LEU A 18 10.69 6.25 -3.10
CA LEU A 18 10.69 7.06 -4.31
C LEU A 18 11.53 8.34 -4.14
N ALA A 19 11.39 9.05 -3.02
CA ALA A 19 12.14 10.28 -2.76
C ALA A 19 13.66 10.01 -2.67
N SER A 20 14.07 8.92 -2.00
CA SER A 20 15.47 8.49 -1.96
C SER A 20 16.01 8.17 -3.37
N GLY A 21 15.28 7.35 -4.14
CA GLY A 21 15.75 6.98 -5.48
C GLY A 21 15.79 8.16 -6.46
N VAL A 22 14.86 9.11 -6.35
CA VAL A 22 14.88 10.33 -7.17
C VAL A 22 16.07 11.21 -6.77
N GLN A 23 16.41 11.33 -5.48
CA GLN A 23 17.60 12.04 -5.00
C GLN A 23 18.90 11.34 -5.47
N GLU A 24 18.97 10.01 -5.40
CA GLU A 24 20.10 9.21 -5.90
C GLU A 24 20.27 9.34 -7.41
N ALA A 25 19.18 9.55 -8.15
CA ALA A 25 19.21 9.84 -9.59
C ALA A 25 19.71 11.28 -9.91
N GLY A 26 20.14 12.06 -8.91
CA GLY A 26 20.75 13.38 -9.09
C GLY A 26 19.76 14.56 -9.04
N HIS A 27 18.51 14.34 -8.60
CA HIS A 27 17.53 15.41 -8.43
C HIS A 27 17.56 15.97 -7.00
N GLU A 28 17.28 17.25 -6.85
CA GLU A 28 17.04 17.86 -5.54
C GLU A 28 15.60 17.59 -5.10
N VAL A 29 15.43 16.98 -3.92
CA VAL A 29 14.12 16.57 -3.41
C VAL A 29 13.83 17.22 -2.07
N ILE A 30 12.63 17.81 -1.94
CA ILE A 30 12.07 18.24 -0.67
C ILE A 30 10.72 17.61 -0.45
N ILE A 31 10.51 17.06 0.74
CA ILE A 31 9.23 16.47 1.13
C ILE A 31 8.44 17.48 1.95
N VAL A 32 7.27 17.87 1.47
CA VAL A 32 6.32 18.65 2.26
C VAL A 32 5.31 17.70 2.90
N VAL A 33 5.26 17.69 4.21
CA VAL A 33 4.48 16.70 4.98
C VAL A 33 3.57 17.36 6.01
N GLY A 34 2.38 16.82 6.23
CA GLY A 34 1.41 17.35 7.20
C GLY A 34 1.79 17.02 8.64
N GLY A 35 2.03 18.03 9.46
CA GLY A 35 2.34 17.90 10.87
C GLY A 35 3.73 17.37 11.17
N GLU A 36 3.96 16.96 12.42
CA GLU A 36 5.17 16.32 12.93
C GLU A 36 4.88 14.85 13.27
N GLY A 37 5.87 13.96 13.07
CA GLY A 37 5.69 12.55 13.40
C GLY A 37 6.77 11.64 12.81
N VAL A 38 6.61 10.36 13.05
CA VAL A 38 7.59 9.29 12.72
C VAL A 38 8.04 9.29 11.25
N PHE A 39 7.22 9.82 10.33
CA PHE A 39 7.61 9.94 8.92
C PHE A 39 8.81 10.89 8.75
N ILE A 40 8.81 12.02 9.47
CA ILE A 40 9.90 13.03 9.36
C ILE A 40 11.21 12.44 9.90
N GLU A 41 11.15 11.68 11.00
CA GLU A 41 12.32 11.00 11.56
C GLU A 41 12.91 10.02 10.52
N ARG A 42 12.08 9.15 9.96
CA ARG A 42 12.52 8.19 8.91
C ARG A 42 13.03 8.86 7.64
N ALA A 43 12.49 10.02 7.27
CA ALA A 43 12.99 10.79 6.14
C ALA A 43 14.38 11.39 6.45
N LYS A 44 14.57 11.92 7.64
CA LYS A 44 15.88 12.43 8.12
C LYS A 44 16.94 11.33 8.18
N ASP A 45 16.57 10.14 8.67
CA ASP A 45 17.48 8.97 8.71
C ASP A 45 17.97 8.57 7.31
N ARG A 46 17.19 8.89 6.27
CA ARG A 46 17.56 8.67 4.85
C ARG A 46 18.22 9.90 4.18
N GLY A 47 18.51 10.95 4.94
CA GLY A 47 19.10 12.18 4.39
C GLY A 47 18.15 13.01 3.53
N LEU A 48 16.84 12.82 3.66
CA LEU A 48 15.83 13.54 2.89
C LEU A 48 15.41 14.83 3.59
N ALA A 49 15.39 15.94 2.85
CA ALA A 49 14.90 17.23 3.34
C ALA A 49 13.38 17.21 3.50
N CYS A 50 12.89 17.64 4.67
CA CYS A 50 11.47 17.71 4.99
C CYS A 50 11.07 19.09 5.48
N VAL A 51 9.90 19.55 5.04
CA VAL A 51 9.22 20.75 5.55
C VAL A 51 7.83 20.39 6.03
N SER A 52 7.49 20.77 7.26
CA SER A 52 6.18 20.55 7.83
C SER A 52 5.17 21.59 7.32
N ALA A 53 3.99 21.11 6.88
CA ALA A 53 2.82 21.91 6.57
C ALA A 53 1.77 21.68 7.68
N ASN A 54 1.72 22.58 8.66
CA ASN A 54 0.96 22.40 9.89
C ASN A 54 -0.55 22.27 9.70
N HIS A 55 -1.07 22.83 8.60
CA HIS A 55 -2.49 22.78 8.26
C HIS A 55 -2.88 21.59 7.36
N LEU A 56 -1.94 20.77 6.92
CA LEU A 56 -2.22 19.57 6.14
C LEU A 56 -2.65 18.41 7.06
N VAL A 57 -3.89 18.50 7.55
CA VAL A 57 -4.49 17.55 8.48
C VAL A 57 -5.48 16.62 7.79
N ARG A 58 -5.72 15.41 8.35
CA ARG A 58 -6.61 14.40 7.77
C ARG A 58 -8.07 14.81 7.64
N PRO A 59 -8.74 15.39 8.67
CA PRO A 59 -10.13 15.76 8.58
C PRO A 59 -10.37 16.84 7.51
N LEU A 60 -11.51 16.75 6.81
CA LEU A 60 -11.95 17.82 5.92
C LEU A 60 -12.29 19.05 6.77
N SER A 61 -11.70 20.19 6.45
CA SER A 61 -11.93 21.46 7.15
C SER A 61 -11.64 22.59 6.18
N VAL A 62 -12.66 23.32 5.77
CA VAL A 62 -12.54 24.42 4.81
C VAL A 62 -11.48 25.43 5.25
N ILE A 63 -11.46 25.78 6.54
CA ILE A 63 -10.52 26.77 7.09
C ILE A 63 -9.08 26.21 7.06
N ASN A 64 -8.86 24.99 7.55
CA ASN A 64 -7.53 24.38 7.55
C ASN A 64 -7.07 24.06 6.14
N ASP A 65 -7.96 23.65 5.25
CA ASP A 65 -7.62 23.35 3.86
C ASP A 65 -7.23 24.62 3.10
N PHE A 66 -7.89 25.75 3.38
CA PHE A 66 -7.49 27.06 2.83
C PHE A 66 -6.15 27.54 3.42
N ARG A 67 -5.94 27.41 4.73
CA ARG A 67 -4.64 27.72 5.35
C ARG A 67 -3.52 26.84 4.80
N CYS A 68 -3.77 25.56 4.64
CA CYS A 68 -2.84 24.61 4.01
C CYS A 68 -2.49 25.03 2.57
N TYR A 69 -3.48 25.46 1.79
CA TYR A 69 -3.25 26.00 0.44
C TYR A 69 -2.31 27.21 0.45
N LEU A 70 -2.50 28.15 1.36
CA LEU A 70 -1.63 29.35 1.48
C LEU A 70 -0.22 28.98 1.95
N GLU A 71 -0.11 28.07 2.93
CA GLU A 71 1.15 27.56 3.46
C GLU A 71 1.95 26.85 2.37
N LEU A 72 1.31 25.91 1.65
CA LEU A 72 1.94 25.17 0.57
C LEU A 72 2.34 26.10 -0.60
N LYS A 73 1.48 27.05 -0.95
CA LYS A 73 1.80 28.06 -1.97
C LYS A 73 3.06 28.86 -1.60
N ARG A 74 3.21 29.25 -0.31
CA ARG A 74 4.40 29.96 0.18
C ARG A 74 5.66 29.09 0.06
N ILE A 75 5.59 27.82 0.48
CA ILE A 75 6.71 26.87 0.41
C ILE A 75 7.15 26.68 -1.05
N VAL A 76 6.20 26.39 -1.94
CA VAL A 76 6.48 26.19 -3.37
C VAL A 76 7.04 27.44 -4.03
N SER A 77 6.50 28.64 -3.71
CA SER A 77 7.00 29.91 -4.26
C SER A 77 8.42 30.26 -3.79
N ALA A 78 8.79 29.84 -2.58
CA ALA A 78 10.13 30.06 -2.03
C ALA A 78 11.16 29.11 -2.62
N TRP A 79 10.79 27.84 -2.77
CA TRP A 79 11.70 26.79 -3.24
C TRP A 79 11.78 26.70 -4.77
N LYS A 80 10.72 27.10 -5.49
CA LYS A 80 10.60 27.14 -6.96
C LYS A 80 10.94 25.79 -7.62
N PRO A 81 10.22 24.69 -7.29
CA PRO A 81 10.46 23.40 -7.90
C PRO A 81 10.07 23.38 -9.38
N ASP A 82 10.75 22.55 -10.16
CA ASP A 82 10.40 22.25 -11.55
C ASP A 82 9.16 21.35 -11.64
N LEU A 83 8.87 20.59 -10.57
CA LEU A 83 7.78 19.61 -10.53
C LEU A 83 7.22 19.48 -9.11
N ILE A 84 5.90 19.39 -9.00
CA ILE A 84 5.21 18.96 -7.79
C ILE A 84 4.67 17.56 -8.00
N HIS A 85 5.06 16.61 -7.15
CA HIS A 85 4.46 15.28 -7.11
C HIS A 85 3.67 15.11 -5.80
N ALA A 86 2.36 15.01 -5.90
CA ALA A 86 1.45 14.92 -4.76
C ALA A 86 1.00 13.48 -4.52
N HIS A 87 0.95 13.08 -3.25
CA HIS A 87 0.50 11.76 -2.81
C HIS A 87 -0.62 11.92 -1.77
N SER A 88 -1.56 10.96 -1.72
CA SER A 88 -2.80 10.99 -0.93
C SER A 88 -3.85 12.01 -1.41
N SER A 89 -5.14 11.69 -1.18
CA SER A 89 -6.25 12.47 -1.77
C SER A 89 -6.23 13.94 -1.39
N LYS A 90 -6.11 14.27 -0.09
CA LYS A 90 -6.13 15.68 0.34
C LYS A 90 -4.91 16.47 -0.16
N ALA A 91 -3.71 15.93 0.02
CA ALA A 91 -2.49 16.55 -0.49
C ALA A 91 -2.51 16.65 -2.03
N GLY A 92 -3.10 15.65 -2.69
CA GLY A 92 -3.31 15.65 -4.12
C GLY A 92 -4.20 16.79 -4.60
N ILE A 93 -5.32 17.05 -3.90
CA ILE A 93 -6.24 18.15 -4.25
C ILE A 93 -5.53 19.50 -4.06
N ILE A 94 -4.96 19.75 -2.87
CA ILE A 94 -4.32 21.04 -2.53
C ILE A 94 -3.07 21.26 -3.40
N GLY A 95 -2.26 20.21 -3.60
CA GLY A 95 -1.06 20.27 -4.45
C GLY A 95 -1.36 20.67 -5.88
N ARG A 96 -2.39 20.04 -6.51
CA ARG A 96 -2.84 20.38 -7.86
C ARG A 96 -3.34 21.83 -7.97
N LEU A 97 -4.07 22.33 -6.96
CA LEU A 97 -4.54 23.72 -6.92
C LEU A 97 -3.37 24.71 -6.82
N VAL A 98 -2.38 24.44 -5.97
CA VAL A 98 -1.18 25.28 -5.82
C VAL A 98 -0.33 25.25 -7.10
N ALA A 99 -0.11 24.06 -7.66
CA ALA A 99 0.62 23.86 -8.90
C ALA A 99 0.00 24.68 -10.06
N LYS A 100 -1.31 24.58 -10.22
CA LYS A 100 -2.05 25.38 -11.22
C LYS A 100 -1.88 26.89 -11.00
N LYS A 101 -1.97 27.34 -9.74
CA LYS A 101 -1.85 28.77 -9.39
C LYS A 101 -0.45 29.33 -9.67
N LEU A 102 0.58 28.51 -9.50
CA LEU A 102 1.99 28.90 -9.67
C LEU A 102 2.55 28.51 -11.04
N SER A 103 1.74 27.88 -11.90
CA SER A 103 2.16 27.33 -13.21
C SER A 103 3.34 26.37 -13.12
N VAL A 104 3.38 25.56 -12.05
CA VAL A 104 4.36 24.48 -11.87
C VAL A 104 3.75 23.17 -12.37
N PRO A 105 4.45 22.36 -13.16
CA PRO A 105 4.01 21.02 -13.53
C PRO A 105 3.66 20.17 -12.31
N CYS A 106 2.61 19.34 -12.41
CA CYS A 106 2.11 18.56 -11.29
C CYS A 106 1.77 17.12 -11.67
N LEU A 107 2.27 16.18 -10.89
CA LEU A 107 1.82 14.80 -10.88
C LEU A 107 1.05 14.49 -9.60
N PHE A 108 0.13 13.54 -9.72
CA PHE A 108 -0.58 12.99 -8.57
C PHE A 108 -0.53 11.47 -8.61
N THR A 109 -0.05 10.83 -7.52
CA THR A 109 -0.16 9.38 -7.36
C THR A 109 -1.33 9.02 -6.44
N ALA A 110 -2.27 8.28 -7.01
CA ALA A 110 -3.39 7.67 -6.28
C ALA A 110 -2.97 6.28 -5.76
N HIS A 111 -2.79 6.16 -4.44
CA HIS A 111 -2.52 4.88 -3.75
C HIS A 111 -3.79 4.09 -3.42
N GLY A 112 -4.84 4.28 -4.17
CA GLY A 112 -6.21 3.86 -3.98
C GLY A 112 -7.13 5.08 -3.87
N TRP A 113 -8.29 5.01 -4.50
CA TRP A 113 -9.21 6.14 -4.56
C TRP A 113 -10.07 6.27 -3.30
N ALA A 114 -10.28 7.51 -2.83
CA ALA A 114 -11.19 7.79 -1.71
C ALA A 114 -12.66 7.46 -2.02
N PHE A 115 -13.00 7.20 -3.29
CA PHE A 115 -14.33 6.78 -3.75
C PHE A 115 -14.41 5.28 -4.10
N THR A 116 -13.48 4.46 -3.60
CA THR A 116 -13.48 3.00 -3.75
C THR A 116 -14.63 2.34 -2.99
N GLU A 117 -14.79 1.04 -3.15
CA GLU A 117 -15.74 0.24 -2.38
C GLU A 117 -15.46 0.35 -0.88
N GLY A 118 -16.50 0.15 -0.05
CA GLY A 118 -16.38 0.28 1.42
C GLY A 118 -16.57 1.70 1.97
N VAL A 119 -16.59 2.72 1.12
CA VAL A 119 -16.97 4.09 1.50
C VAL A 119 -18.47 4.29 1.29
N SER A 120 -19.15 4.99 2.21
CA SER A 120 -20.60 5.26 2.09
C SER A 120 -20.94 5.95 0.76
N ALA A 121 -22.10 5.65 0.19
CA ALA A 121 -22.50 6.13 -1.14
C ALA A 121 -22.43 7.66 -1.28
N SER A 122 -22.85 8.42 -0.24
CA SER A 122 -22.79 9.87 -0.24
C SER A 122 -21.35 10.41 -0.27
N ARG A 123 -20.47 9.85 0.56
CA ARG A 123 -19.04 10.22 0.56
C ARG A 123 -18.36 9.83 -0.75
N ARG A 124 -18.68 8.64 -1.27
CA ARG A 124 -18.16 8.16 -2.56
C ARG A 124 -18.56 9.08 -3.71
N PHE A 125 -19.81 9.55 -3.74
CA PHE A 125 -20.28 10.53 -4.69
C PHE A 125 -19.51 11.85 -4.58
N LEU A 126 -19.37 12.39 -3.36
CA LEU A 126 -18.65 13.63 -3.09
C LEU A 126 -17.18 13.54 -3.52
N TYR A 127 -16.45 12.49 -3.10
CA TYR A 127 -15.04 12.34 -3.44
C TYR A 127 -14.83 12.16 -4.94
N ARG A 128 -15.72 11.41 -5.61
CA ARG A 128 -15.68 11.29 -7.08
C ARG A 128 -15.89 12.62 -7.78
N TRP A 129 -16.83 13.42 -7.30
CA TRP A 129 -17.08 14.73 -7.86
C TRP A 129 -15.89 15.68 -7.69
N ILE A 130 -15.28 15.71 -6.49
CA ILE A 130 -14.09 16.50 -6.23
C ILE A 130 -12.93 16.05 -7.12
N GLU A 131 -12.66 14.76 -7.22
CA GLU A 131 -11.56 14.26 -8.06
C GLU A 131 -11.79 14.57 -9.54
N ARG A 132 -13.00 14.49 -10.03
CA ARG A 132 -13.35 14.95 -11.40
C ARG A 132 -13.01 16.42 -11.62
N ALA A 133 -13.37 17.27 -10.66
CA ALA A 133 -13.16 18.72 -10.78
C ALA A 133 -11.67 19.11 -10.82
N VAL A 134 -10.82 18.34 -10.13
CA VAL A 134 -9.38 18.67 -10.02
C VAL A 134 -8.47 17.77 -10.87
N ALA A 135 -9.01 16.74 -11.55
CA ALA A 135 -8.20 15.78 -12.32
C ALA A 135 -7.31 16.49 -13.34
N ASN A 136 -7.90 17.36 -14.16
CA ASN A 136 -7.21 18.09 -15.24
C ASN A 136 -6.29 19.21 -14.76
N LEU A 137 -6.13 19.39 -13.43
CA LEU A 137 -5.12 20.28 -12.87
C LEU A 137 -3.76 19.57 -12.72
N ALA A 138 -3.72 18.25 -12.85
CA ALA A 138 -2.48 17.51 -12.97
C ALA A 138 -2.06 17.37 -14.44
N ASN A 139 -0.77 17.33 -14.70
CA ASN A 139 -0.22 16.98 -16.02
C ASN A 139 -0.31 15.48 -16.28
N LYS A 140 -0.11 14.66 -15.22
CA LYS A 140 -0.35 13.22 -15.22
C LYS A 140 -0.86 12.76 -13.86
N ILE A 141 -1.65 11.70 -13.87
CA ILE A 141 -2.10 10.97 -12.68
C ILE A 141 -1.53 9.56 -12.77
N ILE A 142 -0.78 9.16 -11.75
CA ILE A 142 -0.27 7.79 -11.62
C ILE A 142 -1.22 7.00 -10.73
N THR A 143 -1.64 5.83 -11.19
CA THR A 143 -2.36 4.84 -10.38
C THR A 143 -1.44 3.65 -10.11
N VAL A 144 -1.53 3.09 -8.91
CA VAL A 144 -0.66 1.97 -8.49
C VAL A 144 -1.15 0.60 -9.00
N SER A 145 -2.30 0.59 -9.66
CA SER A 145 -2.90 -0.60 -10.28
C SER A 145 -3.73 -0.24 -11.51
N ASP A 146 -3.89 -1.17 -12.42
CA ASP A 146 -4.81 -1.04 -13.56
C ASP A 146 -6.27 -1.02 -13.09
N TYR A 147 -6.58 -1.71 -11.98
CA TYR A 147 -7.87 -1.62 -11.32
C TYR A 147 -8.21 -0.16 -10.97
N ASP A 148 -7.28 0.55 -10.30
CA ASP A 148 -7.49 1.95 -9.92
C ASP A 148 -7.59 2.87 -11.15
N ARG A 149 -6.81 2.59 -12.21
CA ARG A 149 -6.92 3.30 -13.48
C ARG A 149 -8.30 3.12 -14.10
N LEU A 150 -8.76 1.90 -14.21
CA LEU A 150 -10.10 1.59 -14.78
C LEU A 150 -11.23 2.17 -13.91
N LEU A 151 -11.08 2.13 -12.57
CA LEU A 151 -12.04 2.74 -11.65
C LEU A 151 -12.14 4.25 -11.86
N ALA A 152 -11.00 4.94 -12.03
CA ALA A 152 -10.97 6.37 -12.32
C ALA A 152 -11.67 6.70 -13.64
N LEU A 153 -11.31 6.01 -14.73
CA LEU A 153 -11.89 6.21 -16.06
C LEU A 153 -13.40 5.97 -16.08
N ARG A 154 -13.87 4.86 -15.50
CA ARG A 154 -15.32 4.55 -15.36
C ARG A 154 -16.03 5.56 -14.47
N SER A 155 -15.32 6.17 -13.53
CA SER A 155 -15.83 7.23 -12.67
C SER A 155 -15.79 8.62 -13.32
N GLY A 156 -15.25 8.76 -14.53
CA GLY A 156 -15.08 10.04 -15.22
C GLY A 156 -14.04 10.96 -14.57
N VAL A 157 -13.05 10.37 -13.88
CA VAL A 157 -11.91 11.08 -13.31
C VAL A 157 -10.78 11.03 -14.32
N GLY A 158 -10.60 12.13 -15.06
CA GLY A 158 -9.55 12.26 -16.09
C GLY A 158 -9.83 11.48 -17.39
N SER A 159 -8.89 11.55 -18.32
CA SER A 159 -8.87 10.83 -19.58
C SER A 159 -7.83 9.70 -19.57
N ALA A 160 -7.88 8.83 -20.59
CA ALA A 160 -6.92 7.74 -20.75
C ALA A 160 -5.47 8.25 -20.91
N ASP A 161 -5.30 9.41 -21.55
CA ASP A 161 -3.98 10.05 -21.75
C ASP A 161 -3.46 10.73 -20.48
N LEU A 162 -4.36 11.13 -19.58
CA LEU A 162 -4.01 11.75 -18.31
C LEU A 162 -3.53 10.72 -17.28
N ILE A 163 -4.07 9.48 -17.32
CA ILE A 163 -3.87 8.47 -16.27
C ILE A 163 -2.96 7.36 -16.78
N VAL A 164 -1.85 7.14 -16.07
CA VAL A 164 -0.90 6.06 -16.33
C VAL A 164 -0.82 5.11 -15.13
N THR A 165 -0.72 3.81 -15.39
CA THR A 165 -0.46 2.82 -14.33
C THR A 165 1.04 2.66 -14.14
N ILE A 166 1.50 2.85 -12.91
CA ILE A 166 2.84 2.45 -12.46
C ILE A 166 2.64 1.63 -11.20
N HIS A 167 2.83 0.32 -11.31
CA HIS A 167 2.70 -0.57 -10.16
C HIS A 167 3.70 -0.18 -9.06
N ASN A 168 3.32 -0.38 -7.81
CA ASN A 168 4.25 -0.26 -6.71
C ASN A 168 5.43 -1.22 -6.91
N GLY A 169 6.61 -0.75 -6.58
CA GLY A 169 7.84 -1.54 -6.54
C GLY A 169 8.50 -1.44 -5.18
N MET A 170 9.31 -2.41 -4.84
CA MET A 170 10.06 -2.44 -3.59
C MET A 170 11.52 -2.79 -3.83
N PRO A 171 12.46 -2.27 -2.99
CA PRO A 171 13.86 -2.63 -3.07
C PRO A 171 14.06 -4.15 -2.94
N SER A 172 14.98 -4.69 -3.69
CA SER A 172 15.48 -6.05 -3.49
C SER A 172 16.08 -6.16 -2.09
N VAL A 173 15.91 -7.30 -1.45
CA VAL A 173 16.62 -7.61 -0.20
C VAL A 173 17.60 -8.71 -0.53
N GLU A 174 18.84 -8.59 -0.09
CA GLU A 174 19.78 -9.70 -0.16
C GLU A 174 19.15 -10.91 0.52
N ASP A 175 19.29 -12.07 -0.14
CA ASP A 175 18.74 -13.31 0.40
C ASP A 175 19.30 -13.53 1.81
N SER A 176 18.46 -13.25 2.82
CA SER A 176 18.80 -13.66 4.17
C SER A 176 18.90 -15.18 4.13
N SER A 177 20.09 -15.69 4.33
CA SER A 177 20.43 -17.12 4.40
C SER A 177 19.83 -17.82 5.63
N ALA A 178 18.71 -17.32 6.14
CA ALA A 178 17.95 -17.97 7.18
C ALA A 178 17.43 -19.30 6.64
N THR A 179 18.19 -20.36 6.84
CA THR A 179 17.78 -21.72 6.52
C THR A 179 16.48 -21.98 7.26
N LYS A 180 15.36 -22.06 6.53
CA LYS A 180 14.08 -22.44 7.14
C LYS A 180 14.27 -23.81 7.78
N VAL A 181 14.26 -23.84 9.12
CA VAL A 181 14.27 -25.11 9.85
C VAL A 181 12.97 -25.83 9.52
N ALA A 182 13.10 -27.08 9.10
CA ALA A 182 11.93 -27.92 8.84
C ALA A 182 11.11 -28.01 10.13
N SER A 183 9.88 -27.55 10.10
CA SER A 183 8.91 -27.57 11.20
C SER A 183 7.69 -28.39 10.76
N GLU A 184 7.14 -29.14 11.69
CA GLU A 184 5.83 -29.80 11.50
C GLU A 184 4.68 -28.77 11.50
N ILE A 185 4.91 -27.60 12.10
CA ILE A 185 3.94 -26.52 12.18
C ILE A 185 4.13 -25.56 11.00
N THR A 186 3.10 -25.38 10.19
CA THR A 186 3.07 -24.36 9.12
C THR A 186 2.79 -22.98 9.72
N ARG A 187 3.69 -22.03 9.49
CA ARG A 187 3.62 -20.65 10.02
C ARG A 187 2.95 -19.74 9.01
N LEU A 188 1.76 -19.29 9.35
CA LEU A 188 1.00 -18.29 8.60
C LEU A 188 1.31 -16.89 9.14
N ILE A 189 1.34 -15.90 8.28
CA ILE A 189 1.55 -14.49 8.68
C ILE A 189 0.62 -13.56 7.90
N MET A 190 0.09 -12.55 8.58
CA MET A 190 -0.59 -11.41 7.97
C MET A 190 0.04 -10.12 8.52
N VAL A 191 0.59 -9.31 7.63
CA VAL A 191 1.17 -8.00 7.97
C VAL A 191 0.21 -6.93 7.48
N ALA A 192 -0.57 -6.35 8.40
CA ALA A 192 -1.60 -5.38 8.05
C ALA A 192 -2.05 -4.58 9.26
N ARG A 193 -2.54 -3.35 9.03
CA ARG A 193 -3.21 -2.57 10.07
C ARG A 193 -4.54 -3.20 10.45
N PHE A 194 -4.88 -3.15 11.71
CA PHE A 194 -6.20 -3.57 12.22
C PHE A 194 -7.23 -2.46 12.02
N ASP A 195 -7.64 -2.23 10.76
CA ASP A 195 -8.63 -1.22 10.39
C ASP A 195 -9.61 -1.74 9.30
N ALA A 196 -10.61 -0.93 8.97
CA ALA A 196 -11.76 -1.33 8.17
C ALA A 196 -11.46 -1.99 6.79
N PRO A 197 -10.37 -1.66 6.04
CA PRO A 197 -10.06 -2.39 4.82
C PRO A 197 -9.73 -3.87 5.06
N LYS A 198 -9.10 -4.18 6.19
CA LYS A 198 -8.57 -5.51 6.50
C LYS A 198 -9.57 -6.31 7.32
N ASP A 199 -9.75 -7.57 6.96
CA ASP A 199 -10.73 -8.46 7.61
C ASP A 199 -10.04 -9.60 8.36
N HIS A 200 -9.32 -9.24 9.43
CA HIS A 200 -8.68 -10.21 10.32
C HIS A 200 -9.70 -11.15 10.96
N ALA A 201 -10.90 -10.64 11.28
CA ALA A 201 -11.94 -11.45 11.90
C ALA A 201 -12.45 -12.56 10.96
N PHE A 202 -12.55 -12.29 9.68
CA PHE A 202 -12.94 -13.28 8.69
C PHE A 202 -11.87 -14.38 8.55
N LEU A 203 -10.57 -14.00 8.55
CA LEU A 203 -9.48 -14.97 8.55
C LEU A 203 -9.47 -15.83 9.82
N VAL A 204 -9.68 -15.24 11.02
CA VAL A 204 -9.77 -15.99 12.28
C VAL A 204 -10.91 -17.03 12.24
N ARG A 205 -12.09 -16.68 11.71
CA ARG A 205 -13.22 -17.62 11.57
C ARG A 205 -12.89 -18.76 10.61
N ALA A 206 -12.20 -18.49 9.51
CA ALA A 206 -11.77 -19.53 8.58
C ALA A 206 -10.73 -20.47 9.22
N LEU A 207 -9.78 -19.93 9.98
CA LEU A 207 -8.80 -20.72 10.75
C LEU A 207 -9.49 -21.62 11.79
N ALA A 208 -10.53 -21.13 12.46
CA ALA A 208 -11.34 -21.92 13.39
C ALA A 208 -12.09 -23.10 12.74
N SER A 209 -12.37 -23.01 11.43
CA SER A 209 -13.06 -24.06 10.68
C SER A 209 -12.12 -25.16 10.17
N LEU A 210 -10.81 -25.03 10.34
CA LEU A 210 -9.85 -26.05 9.96
C LEU A 210 -9.92 -27.26 10.91
N THR A 211 -9.93 -28.45 10.34
CA THR A 211 -9.89 -29.72 11.12
C THR A 211 -8.48 -30.10 11.57
N ARG A 212 -7.47 -29.51 10.94
CA ARG A 212 -6.04 -29.76 11.22
C ARG A 212 -5.49 -28.83 12.29
N ASN A 213 -4.41 -29.26 12.94
CA ASN A 213 -3.82 -28.58 14.08
C ASN A 213 -2.34 -28.18 13.89
N ASP A 214 -1.76 -28.48 12.72
CA ASP A 214 -0.35 -28.30 12.38
C ASP A 214 -0.06 -26.89 11.79
N TRP A 215 -0.65 -25.86 12.38
CA TRP A 215 -0.47 -24.48 11.96
C TRP A 215 -0.39 -23.50 13.14
N ALA A 216 0.27 -22.38 12.91
CA ALA A 216 0.25 -21.21 13.77
C ALA A 216 0.10 -19.95 12.91
N MET A 217 -0.52 -18.90 13.47
CA MET A 217 -0.79 -17.64 12.78
C MET A 217 -0.20 -16.46 13.54
N GLU A 218 0.48 -15.57 12.83
CA GLU A 218 0.99 -14.32 13.35
C GLU A 218 0.32 -13.12 12.67
N PHE A 219 -0.34 -12.26 13.47
CA PHE A 219 -0.92 -11.01 13.01
C PHE A 219 -0.03 -9.84 13.39
N VAL A 220 0.77 -9.35 12.43
CA VAL A 220 1.68 -8.21 12.61
C VAL A 220 0.99 -6.91 12.24
N GLY A 221 0.94 -5.98 13.17
CA GLY A 221 0.32 -4.68 12.99
C GLY A 221 -0.43 -4.22 14.22
N ASP A 222 -1.02 -3.05 14.12
CA ASP A 222 -1.83 -2.43 15.17
C ASP A 222 -3.02 -1.67 14.55
N GLY A 223 -4.00 -1.33 15.37
CA GLY A 223 -5.14 -0.54 14.93
C GLY A 223 -6.41 -0.74 15.76
N PRO A 224 -7.46 0.03 15.46
CA PRO A 224 -8.64 0.14 16.30
C PRO A 224 -9.47 -1.15 16.43
N THR A 225 -9.32 -2.12 15.54
CA THR A 225 -10.08 -3.38 15.59
C THR A 225 -9.32 -4.51 16.29
N MET A 226 -8.05 -4.32 16.69
CA MET A 226 -7.20 -5.37 17.26
C MET A 226 -7.80 -6.03 18.52
N SER A 227 -8.36 -5.23 19.45
CA SER A 227 -8.97 -5.76 20.67
C SER A 227 -10.15 -6.69 20.38
N LYS A 228 -10.97 -6.35 19.38
CA LYS A 228 -12.10 -7.18 18.94
C LYS A 228 -11.64 -8.49 18.31
N VAL A 229 -10.57 -8.46 17.56
CA VAL A 229 -9.98 -9.67 16.95
C VAL A 229 -9.38 -10.58 18.03
N LYS A 230 -8.67 -10.02 19.03
CA LYS A 230 -8.18 -10.79 20.19
C LYS A 230 -9.30 -11.45 20.99
N GLN A 231 -10.39 -10.74 21.21
CA GLN A 231 -11.58 -11.29 21.86
C GLN A 231 -12.15 -12.46 21.06
N LEU A 232 -12.31 -12.32 19.72
CA LEU A 232 -12.79 -13.38 18.84
C LEU A 232 -11.87 -14.62 18.89
N VAL A 233 -10.56 -14.43 18.94
CA VAL A 233 -9.57 -15.52 19.06
C VAL A 233 -9.78 -16.31 20.36
N ALA A 234 -10.02 -15.62 21.49
CA ALA A 234 -10.30 -16.25 22.77
C ALA A 234 -11.66 -16.99 22.76
N GLU A 235 -12.71 -16.40 22.17
CA GLU A 235 -14.03 -17.02 22.03
C GLU A 235 -14.03 -18.30 21.19
N LEU A 236 -13.04 -18.43 20.28
CA LEU A 236 -12.89 -19.59 19.40
C LEU A 236 -11.77 -20.57 19.84
N ASP A 237 -11.25 -20.43 21.06
CA ASP A 237 -10.21 -21.30 21.66
C ASP A 237 -8.93 -21.40 20.79
N LEU A 238 -8.49 -20.28 20.16
CA LEU A 238 -7.33 -20.24 19.28
C LEU A 238 -6.14 -19.45 19.88
N ALA A 239 -6.18 -19.13 21.18
CA ALA A 239 -5.20 -18.27 21.83
C ALA A 239 -3.75 -18.83 21.82
N ASP A 240 -3.60 -20.14 21.80
CA ASP A 240 -2.30 -20.85 21.71
C ASP A 240 -1.74 -20.97 20.31
N LYS A 241 -2.53 -20.65 19.27
CA LYS A 241 -2.12 -20.74 17.86
C LYS A 241 -1.98 -19.39 17.17
N ILE A 242 -2.58 -18.33 17.72
CA ILE A 242 -2.63 -17.01 17.09
C ILE A 242 -1.90 -15.96 17.95
N PHE A 243 -0.87 -15.36 17.37
CA PHE A 243 0.03 -14.42 18.03
C PHE A 243 -0.15 -12.99 17.49
N PHE A 244 -0.03 -12.02 18.39
CA PHE A 244 -0.20 -10.58 18.10
C PHE A 244 1.02 -9.79 18.61
N PRO A 245 2.13 -9.72 17.87
CA PRO A 245 3.33 -8.99 18.30
C PRO A 245 3.14 -7.46 18.27
N GLY A 246 2.06 -6.96 17.69
CA GLY A 246 1.85 -5.53 17.47
C GLY A 246 2.53 -5.02 16.18
N ALA A 247 2.74 -3.71 16.12
CA ALA A 247 3.50 -3.10 15.04
C ALA A 247 5.00 -3.39 15.22
N CYS A 248 5.64 -3.97 14.21
CA CYS A 248 7.03 -4.42 14.25
C CYS A 248 7.88 -3.72 13.18
N SER A 249 9.17 -3.56 13.44
CA SER A 249 10.17 -3.09 12.46
C SER A 249 10.88 -4.23 11.73
N ASP A 250 10.82 -5.45 12.26
CA ASP A 250 11.48 -6.68 11.78
C ASP A 250 10.59 -7.51 10.83
N VAL A 251 9.72 -6.84 10.06
CA VAL A 251 8.75 -7.50 9.16
C VAL A 251 9.44 -8.44 8.17
N SER A 252 10.58 -8.04 7.59
CA SER A 252 11.33 -8.87 6.63
C SER A 252 11.82 -10.18 7.27
N GLU A 253 12.31 -10.13 8.52
CA GLU A 253 12.75 -11.29 9.26
C GLU A 253 11.57 -12.23 9.59
N ARG A 254 10.42 -11.68 9.99
CA ARG A 254 9.20 -12.48 10.25
C ARG A 254 8.69 -13.16 8.98
N LEU A 255 8.66 -12.45 7.86
CA LEU A 255 8.31 -13.05 6.57
C LEU A 255 9.27 -14.19 6.19
N SER A 256 10.59 -14.03 6.39
CA SER A 256 11.57 -15.08 6.07
C SER A 256 11.38 -16.37 6.88
N ARG A 257 10.82 -16.28 8.10
CA ARG A 257 10.53 -17.41 8.98
C ARG A 257 9.14 -18.00 8.79
N SER A 258 8.30 -17.38 7.97
CA SER A 258 6.93 -17.81 7.69
C SER A 258 6.86 -18.74 6.47
N ASP A 259 5.76 -19.46 6.33
CA ASP A 259 5.52 -20.44 5.26
C ASP A 259 4.44 -19.99 4.29
N VAL A 260 3.46 -19.22 4.75
CA VAL A 260 2.33 -18.69 3.95
C VAL A 260 2.02 -17.27 4.39
N PHE A 261 1.85 -16.38 3.44
CA PHE A 261 1.35 -15.03 3.69
C PHE A 261 -0.14 -14.94 3.42
N CYS A 262 -0.88 -14.31 4.33
CA CYS A 262 -2.32 -14.08 4.20
C CYS A 262 -2.63 -12.57 4.14
N LEU A 263 -3.51 -12.15 3.22
CA LEU A 263 -4.06 -10.79 3.20
C LEU A 263 -5.54 -10.81 2.86
N ILE A 264 -6.37 -10.89 3.87
CA ILE A 264 -7.82 -10.85 3.70
C ILE A 264 -8.31 -9.42 3.89
N SER A 265 -8.92 -8.89 2.82
CA SER A 265 -9.28 -7.47 2.75
C SER A 265 -10.59 -7.26 2.01
N ASN A 266 -11.29 -6.20 2.38
CA ASN A 266 -12.53 -5.79 1.73
C ASN A 266 -12.29 -4.93 0.46
N TRP A 267 -11.18 -4.20 0.41
CA TRP A 267 -10.70 -3.42 -0.74
C TRP A 267 -9.22 -3.10 -0.60
N GLU A 268 -8.51 -3.01 -1.72
CA GLU A 268 -7.08 -2.68 -1.82
C GLU A 268 -6.81 -1.80 -3.05
N GLY A 269 -5.68 -1.07 -3.01
CA GLY A 269 -4.98 -0.64 -4.21
C GLY A 269 -4.05 -1.75 -4.70
N LEU A 270 -2.73 -1.52 -4.67
CA LEU A 270 -1.72 -2.59 -4.81
C LEU A 270 -0.94 -2.66 -3.49
N PRO A 271 -1.24 -3.63 -2.60
CA PRO A 271 -0.67 -3.68 -1.26
C PRO A 271 0.81 -4.06 -1.27
N LEU A 272 1.66 -3.22 -0.66
CA LEU A 272 3.10 -3.49 -0.55
C LEU A 272 3.40 -4.78 0.20
N THR A 273 2.60 -5.13 1.21
CA THR A 273 2.81 -6.35 2.01
C THR A 273 2.67 -7.65 1.20
N VAL A 274 1.87 -7.64 0.13
CA VAL A 274 1.84 -8.75 -0.85
C VAL A 274 3.16 -8.82 -1.61
N LEU A 275 3.71 -7.67 -2.03
CA LEU A 275 5.00 -7.62 -2.72
C LEU A 275 6.15 -8.04 -1.79
N GLU A 276 6.09 -7.65 -0.51
CA GLU A 276 7.04 -8.10 0.53
C GLU A 276 7.02 -9.63 0.68
N ALA A 277 5.83 -10.23 0.72
CA ALA A 277 5.65 -11.67 0.81
C ALA A 277 6.20 -12.39 -0.44
N MET A 278 5.86 -11.90 -1.64
CA MET A 278 6.36 -12.45 -2.90
C MET A 278 7.90 -12.35 -2.98
N ARG A 279 8.48 -11.21 -2.59
CA ARG A 279 9.93 -11.01 -2.49
C ARG A 279 10.59 -12.02 -1.57
N SER A 280 9.93 -12.33 -0.46
CA SER A 280 10.40 -13.33 0.51
C SER A 280 10.15 -14.79 0.07
N GLY A 281 9.60 -15.02 -1.13
CA GLY A 281 9.31 -16.34 -1.65
C GLY A 281 8.16 -17.06 -0.93
N LEU A 282 7.20 -16.31 -0.38
CA LEU A 282 6.02 -16.87 0.26
C LEU A 282 4.87 -17.01 -0.75
N PRO A 283 4.16 -18.14 -0.76
CA PRO A 283 2.86 -18.22 -1.41
C PRO A 283 1.87 -17.29 -0.71
N VAL A 284 0.97 -16.68 -1.48
CA VAL A 284 0.02 -15.70 -0.98
C VAL A 284 -1.40 -16.24 -1.01
N ILE A 285 -2.11 -16.19 0.12
CA ILE A 285 -3.57 -16.28 0.17
C ILE A 285 -4.11 -14.86 0.33
N ALA A 286 -4.89 -14.38 -0.63
CA ALA A 286 -5.41 -13.02 -0.55
C ALA A 286 -6.83 -12.90 -1.10
N SER A 287 -7.58 -11.89 -0.62
CA SER A 287 -8.83 -11.52 -1.28
C SER A 287 -8.56 -11.00 -2.68
N GLY A 288 -9.33 -11.48 -3.67
CA GLY A 288 -9.24 -11.07 -5.06
C GLY A 288 -9.86 -9.68 -5.29
N VAL A 289 -9.41 -8.66 -4.57
CA VAL A 289 -9.95 -7.28 -4.59
C VAL A 289 -8.92 -6.26 -5.06
N GLY A 290 -9.39 -5.21 -5.69
CA GLY A 290 -8.52 -4.11 -6.14
C GLY A 290 -7.42 -4.59 -7.09
N GLY A 291 -6.20 -4.11 -6.88
CA GLY A 291 -5.02 -4.51 -7.64
C GLY A 291 -4.35 -5.81 -7.18
N VAL A 292 -4.87 -6.52 -6.17
CA VAL A 292 -4.27 -7.78 -5.70
C VAL A 292 -4.14 -8.82 -6.82
N PRO A 293 -5.14 -9.02 -7.72
CA PRO A 293 -5.02 -9.95 -8.84
C PRO A 293 -3.96 -9.56 -9.88
N GLU A 294 -3.48 -8.32 -9.84
CA GLU A 294 -2.37 -7.88 -10.70
C GLU A 294 -1.01 -8.36 -10.19
N ALA A 295 -0.87 -8.54 -8.88
CA ALA A 295 0.33 -9.11 -8.26
C ALA A 295 0.25 -10.65 -8.17
N VAL A 296 -0.82 -11.17 -7.58
CA VAL A 296 -0.98 -12.61 -7.34
C VAL A 296 -1.68 -13.28 -8.52
N LYS A 297 -1.02 -14.28 -9.11
CA LYS A 297 -1.61 -15.13 -10.15
C LYS A 297 -2.27 -16.34 -9.50
N GLN A 298 -3.57 -16.49 -9.79
CA GLN A 298 -4.40 -17.58 -9.25
C GLN A 298 -3.79 -18.95 -9.56
N GLN A 299 -3.59 -19.77 -8.53
CA GLN A 299 -3.03 -21.14 -8.59
C GLN A 299 -1.58 -21.25 -9.08
N GLU A 300 -0.91 -20.09 -9.36
CA GLU A 300 0.49 -20.06 -9.79
C GLU A 300 1.41 -19.47 -8.70
N THR A 301 1.12 -18.25 -8.22
CA THR A 301 1.92 -17.58 -7.19
C THR A 301 1.20 -17.47 -5.85
N GLY A 302 -0.05 -17.93 -5.80
CA GLY A 302 -0.90 -17.91 -4.62
C GLY A 302 -2.33 -18.32 -4.93
N ILE A 303 -3.21 -18.17 -3.95
CA ILE A 303 -4.63 -18.47 -4.07
C ILE A 303 -5.42 -17.19 -3.77
N LEU A 304 -6.18 -16.75 -4.76
CA LEU A 304 -7.12 -15.65 -4.61
C LEU A 304 -8.49 -16.18 -4.19
N VAL A 305 -9.02 -15.58 -3.13
CA VAL A 305 -10.31 -15.93 -2.56
C VAL A 305 -11.31 -14.82 -2.86
N ALA A 306 -12.53 -15.17 -3.27
CA ALA A 306 -13.57 -14.17 -3.47
C ALA A 306 -13.93 -13.49 -2.14
N LYS A 307 -14.38 -12.24 -2.22
CA LYS A 307 -14.80 -11.49 -1.03
C LYS A 307 -15.94 -12.22 -0.32
N HIS A 308 -15.80 -12.41 0.99
CA HIS A 308 -16.75 -13.14 1.86
C HIS A 308 -16.95 -14.65 1.51
N ASP A 309 -16.06 -15.22 0.72
CA ASP A 309 -16.08 -16.67 0.43
C ASP A 309 -15.34 -17.43 1.54
N HIS A 310 -16.11 -17.86 2.55
CA HIS A 310 -15.56 -18.58 3.71
C HIS A 310 -15.02 -19.96 3.32
N GLU A 311 -15.77 -20.71 2.52
CA GLU A 311 -15.38 -22.07 2.09
C GLU A 311 -14.13 -22.04 1.22
N GLY A 312 -14.05 -21.09 0.28
CA GLY A 312 -12.87 -20.88 -0.54
C GLY A 312 -11.64 -20.49 0.29
N LEU A 313 -11.82 -19.69 1.36
CA LEU A 313 -10.71 -19.35 2.26
C LEU A 313 -10.24 -20.54 3.09
N VAL A 314 -11.16 -21.33 3.64
CA VAL A 314 -10.83 -22.58 4.37
C VAL A 314 -10.10 -23.55 3.44
N TYR A 315 -10.58 -23.75 2.21
CA TYR A 315 -9.91 -24.59 1.22
C TYR A 315 -8.48 -24.09 0.90
N ALA A 316 -8.30 -22.78 0.69
CA ALA A 316 -6.99 -22.20 0.40
C ALA A 316 -5.99 -22.38 1.56
N LEU A 317 -6.46 -22.19 2.80
CA LEU A 317 -5.67 -22.42 4.01
C LEU A 317 -5.28 -23.90 4.13
N ASP A 318 -6.26 -24.82 4.04
CA ASP A 318 -6.00 -26.27 4.15
C ASP A 318 -5.02 -26.77 3.08
N ALA A 319 -5.19 -26.33 1.83
CA ALA A 319 -4.32 -26.71 0.72
C ALA A 319 -2.86 -26.28 0.95
N LEU A 320 -2.63 -25.01 1.36
CA LEU A 320 -1.27 -24.51 1.59
C LEU A 320 -0.68 -24.99 2.92
N ILE A 321 -1.44 -25.22 3.95
CA ILE A 321 -0.95 -25.83 5.18
C ILE A 321 -0.55 -27.30 4.90
N GLY A 322 -1.36 -28.04 4.14
CA GLY A 322 -1.19 -29.46 3.86
C GLY A 322 -0.06 -29.81 2.89
N SER A 323 0.39 -28.88 2.05
CA SER A 323 1.34 -29.20 0.99
C SER A 323 2.56 -28.26 0.99
N ARG A 324 3.68 -28.77 1.50
CA ARG A 324 4.98 -28.07 1.43
C ARG A 324 5.44 -27.87 -0.02
N GLU A 325 5.17 -28.86 -0.89
CA GLU A 325 5.52 -28.78 -2.30
C GLU A 325 4.78 -27.63 -2.99
N LEU A 326 3.47 -27.52 -2.74
CA LEU A 326 2.65 -26.42 -3.29
C LEU A 326 3.13 -25.05 -2.80
N ARG A 327 3.44 -24.94 -1.49
CA ARG A 327 4.04 -23.72 -0.93
C ARG A 327 5.33 -23.34 -1.62
N SER A 328 6.24 -24.29 -1.78
CA SER A 328 7.54 -24.09 -2.43
C SER A 328 7.37 -23.63 -3.88
N LYS A 329 6.55 -24.34 -4.66
CA LYS A 329 6.28 -24.03 -6.06
C LYS A 329 5.71 -22.61 -6.22
N MET A 330 4.65 -22.29 -5.49
CA MET A 330 4.02 -20.97 -5.55
C MET A 330 4.95 -19.85 -5.06
N GLY A 331 5.71 -20.09 -4.01
CA GLY A 331 6.68 -19.13 -3.48
C GLY A 331 7.79 -18.79 -4.46
N ILE A 332 8.38 -19.81 -5.14
CA ILE A 332 9.40 -19.62 -6.17
C ILE A 332 8.84 -18.78 -7.34
N LEU A 333 7.66 -19.14 -7.83
CA LEU A 333 7.00 -18.40 -8.92
C LEU A 333 6.64 -16.97 -8.48
N GLY A 334 6.19 -16.79 -7.24
CA GLY A 334 5.90 -15.48 -6.66
C GLY A 334 7.15 -14.58 -6.61
N LYS A 335 8.28 -15.13 -6.12
CA LYS A 335 9.57 -14.42 -6.09
C LYS A 335 10.07 -14.05 -7.49
N SER A 336 9.98 -14.97 -8.44
CA SER A 336 10.34 -14.71 -9.83
C SER A 336 9.51 -13.56 -10.42
N ARG A 337 8.19 -13.60 -10.20
CA ARG A 337 7.29 -12.54 -10.65
C ARG A 337 7.57 -11.19 -9.99
N PHE A 338 7.85 -11.17 -8.68
CA PHE A 338 8.29 -9.96 -8.00
C PHE A 338 9.53 -9.36 -8.69
N SER A 339 10.55 -10.18 -8.96
CA SER A 339 11.82 -9.75 -9.58
C SER A 339 11.64 -9.22 -11.01
N SER A 340 10.62 -9.67 -11.75
CA SER A 340 10.35 -9.18 -13.12
C SER A 340 9.48 -7.92 -13.15
N ASP A 341 8.48 -7.80 -12.25
CA ASP A 341 7.38 -6.86 -12.44
C ASP A 341 7.29 -5.78 -11.34
N PHE A 342 7.87 -6.03 -10.13
CA PHE A 342 7.59 -5.23 -8.94
C PHE A 342 8.84 -4.74 -8.21
N THR A 343 9.97 -4.63 -8.90
CA THR A 343 11.19 -4.06 -8.30
C THR A 343 11.08 -2.55 -8.18
N PHE A 344 11.80 -2.01 -7.20
CA PHE A 344 11.89 -0.57 -6.99
C PHE A 344 12.48 0.15 -8.20
N GLU A 345 13.52 -0.41 -8.79
CA GLU A 345 14.23 0.14 -9.95
C GLU A 345 13.27 0.33 -11.14
N LEU A 346 12.42 -0.67 -11.41
CA LEU A 346 11.43 -0.61 -12.48
C LEU A 346 10.38 0.49 -12.21
N MET A 347 9.86 0.57 -10.99
CA MET A 347 8.92 1.60 -10.57
C MET A 347 9.55 2.99 -10.65
N LEU A 348 10.78 3.16 -10.16
CA LEU A 348 11.53 4.42 -10.18
C LEU A 348 11.78 4.88 -11.63
N GLN A 349 12.29 3.99 -12.48
CA GLN A 349 12.54 4.29 -13.89
C GLN A 349 11.28 4.78 -14.61
N ARG A 350 10.17 4.07 -14.44
CA ARG A 350 8.87 4.46 -15.03
C ARG A 350 8.40 5.83 -14.51
N THR A 351 8.60 6.09 -13.22
CA THR A 351 8.21 7.36 -12.59
C THR A 351 9.08 8.52 -13.11
N ILE A 352 10.40 8.34 -13.21
CA ILE A 352 11.32 9.35 -13.77
C ILE A 352 11.01 9.61 -15.25
N THR A 353 10.62 8.59 -16.02
CA THR A 353 10.16 8.78 -17.40
C THR A 353 8.97 9.73 -17.46
N VAL A 354 7.96 9.51 -16.61
CA VAL A 354 6.80 10.42 -16.52
C VAL A 354 7.20 11.82 -16.05
N TYR A 355 8.16 11.95 -15.12
CA TYR A 355 8.70 13.27 -14.73
C TYR A 355 9.30 14.00 -15.93
N SER A 356 10.12 13.30 -16.71
CA SER A 356 10.79 13.87 -17.88
C SER A 356 9.81 14.30 -18.99
N GLU A 357 8.72 13.55 -19.16
CA GLU A 357 7.65 13.93 -20.09
C GLU A 357 6.92 15.21 -19.66
N VAL A 358 6.68 15.37 -18.36
CA VAL A 358 5.88 16.47 -17.81
C VAL A 358 6.68 17.77 -17.69
N VAL A 359 8.00 17.70 -17.38
CA VAL A 359 8.86 18.88 -17.24
C VAL A 359 9.28 19.44 -18.60
N LYS A 360 9.31 18.65 -19.67
CA LYS A 360 9.68 19.10 -21.03
C LYS A 360 8.57 19.88 -21.76
N VAL A 361 7.37 19.90 -21.20
CA VAL A 361 6.21 20.63 -21.75
C VAL A 361 6.08 21.99 -21.08
#